data_de4d9945f155637c22b6d0020376b98e
#
_entry.id   de4d9945f155637c22b6d0020376b98e
#
_cell.length_a   1.000
_cell.length_b   1.000
_cell.length_c   1.000
_cell.angle_alpha   90.00
_cell.angle_beta   90.00
_cell.angle_gamma   90.00
#
_symmetry.space_group_name_H-M   'P 1'
#
loop_
_entity.id
_entity.type
_entity.pdbx_description
1 polymer ?
#
loop_
_entity_poly.entity_id
_entity_poly.type
_entity_poly.pdbx_seq_one_letter_code
_entity_poly.pdbx_strand_id
1 'polypeptide(L)'
;NITTVKMHKSFTATTSGATTYTIKYNNAFYNPHTEHNKSAGGILVSSGFKINGDTTNEYFLDDDGNGNVRLYYLVGQVRTYTNNTQGTIDYTNGTVTLNSLFITEVSNVDGATSTAVRLTVIPNSVDIKPVRNQIIEIDETNTTVTVAADTYDTTSGIGYTTTTSYAS
;
A
#
# COMPACT_ATOMS: atom_id res chain seq x y z
N ASN A 1 -19.46 -2.07 -5.48
CA ASN A 1 -18.08 -2.49 -5.27
C ASN A 1 -17.40 -1.47 -4.37
N ILE A 2 -17.20 -1.84 -3.11
CA ILE A 2 -16.41 -1.02 -2.17
C ILE A 2 -14.94 -1.33 -2.50
N THR A 3 -14.25 -0.40 -3.13
CA THR A 3 -12.81 -0.51 -3.36
C THR A 3 -12.11 -0.27 -2.02
N THR A 4 -11.36 -1.26 -1.54
CA THR A 4 -10.54 -1.11 -0.34
C THR A 4 -9.41 -0.13 -0.64
N VAL A 5 -9.39 0.98 0.06
CA VAL A 5 -8.29 1.95 -0.01
C VAL A 5 -7.05 1.34 0.64
N LYS A 6 -5.89 1.52 0.01
CA LYS A 6 -4.60 1.06 0.53
C LYS A 6 -3.63 2.23 0.60
N MET A 7 -2.78 2.22 1.62
CA MET A 7 -1.68 3.18 1.74
C MET A 7 -0.35 2.48 1.47
N HIS A 8 0.52 3.15 0.72
CA HIS A 8 1.85 2.66 0.41
C HIS A 8 2.90 3.56 1.04
N LYS A 9 3.95 2.98 1.59
CA LYS A 9 5.15 3.68 2.01
C LYS A 9 6.36 2.79 1.78
N SER A 10 7.46 3.38 1.33
CA SER A 10 8.68 2.65 1.06
C SER A 10 9.78 3.07 2.03
N PHE A 11 10.67 2.14 2.35
CA PHE A 11 11.90 2.43 3.06
C PHE A 11 13.10 1.91 2.25
N THR A 12 14.17 2.67 2.23
CA THR A 12 15.41 2.26 1.54
C THR A 12 16.14 1.21 2.36
N ALA A 13 16.45 0.08 1.73
CA ALA A 13 17.19 -1.00 2.36
C ALA A 13 18.65 -0.61 2.58
N THR A 14 19.15 -0.86 3.79
CA THR A 14 20.57 -0.81 4.11
C THR A 14 21.17 -2.19 3.86
N THR A 15 21.95 -2.32 2.78
CA THR A 15 22.46 -3.62 2.33
C THR A 15 23.80 -4.02 2.98
N SER A 16 24.36 -3.17 3.84
CA SER A 16 25.66 -3.39 4.50
C SER A 16 25.57 -4.08 5.86
N GLY A 17 24.37 -4.26 6.42
CA GLY A 17 24.20 -4.86 7.72
C GLY A 17 22.75 -4.93 8.18
N ALA A 18 22.53 -5.57 9.32
CA ALA A 18 21.22 -5.61 9.96
C ALA A 18 20.81 -4.21 10.45
N THR A 19 19.60 -3.82 10.17
CA THR A 19 19.08 -2.50 10.50
C THR A 19 17.67 -2.62 11.07
N THR A 20 17.35 -1.78 12.03
CA THR A 20 15.98 -1.60 12.53
C THR A 20 15.32 -0.48 11.77
N TYR A 21 14.18 -0.76 11.14
CA TYR A 21 13.41 0.21 10.36
C TYR A 21 12.15 0.59 11.13
N THR A 22 11.85 1.87 11.19
CA THR A 22 10.59 2.40 11.71
C THR A 22 9.89 3.19 10.63
N ILE A 23 8.74 2.71 10.20
CA ILE A 23 7.95 3.30 9.12
C ILE A 23 6.65 3.83 9.72
N LYS A 24 6.52 5.16 9.75
CA LYS A 24 5.36 5.84 10.29
C LYS A 24 4.49 6.37 9.15
N TYR A 25 3.21 6.02 9.20
CA TYR A 25 2.17 6.57 8.34
C TYR A 25 1.46 7.72 9.04
N ASN A 26 0.78 8.55 8.27
CA ASN A 26 0.05 9.69 8.83
C ASN A 26 -1.34 9.32 9.38
N ASN A 27 -1.79 8.10 9.11
CA ASN A 27 -3.11 7.62 9.49
C ASN A 27 -3.01 6.33 10.29
N ALA A 28 -3.96 6.11 11.18
CA ALA A 28 -4.14 4.81 11.83
C ALA A 28 -4.46 3.71 10.81
N PHE A 29 -4.16 2.49 11.17
CA PHE A 29 -4.45 1.32 10.35
C PHE A 29 -5.78 0.67 10.78
N TYR A 30 -6.41 -0.03 9.84
CA TYR A 30 -7.49 -0.93 10.16
C TYR A 30 -6.99 -2.01 11.15
N ASN A 31 -7.71 -2.18 12.25
CA ASN A 31 -7.34 -3.18 13.25
C ASN A 31 -8.21 -4.44 13.06
N PRO A 32 -7.67 -5.53 12.49
CA PRO A 32 -8.44 -6.72 12.22
C PRO A 32 -8.92 -7.45 13.48
N HIS A 33 -8.32 -7.16 14.63
CA HIS A 33 -8.67 -7.80 15.91
C HIS A 33 -9.89 -7.16 16.59
N THR A 34 -10.09 -5.85 16.42
CA THR A 34 -11.21 -5.12 17.04
C THR A 34 -12.46 -5.10 16.18
N GLU A 35 -12.32 -5.23 14.88
CA GLU A 35 -13.44 -5.32 13.96
C GLU A 35 -13.99 -6.75 13.92
N HIS A 36 -15.28 -6.91 13.67
CA HIS A 36 -16.05 -8.15 13.86
C HIS A 36 -15.57 -9.39 13.09
N ASN A 37 -14.50 -9.32 12.34
CA ASN A 37 -13.98 -10.42 11.52
C ASN A 37 -12.63 -10.93 12.00
N LYS A 38 -12.66 -11.66 13.11
CA LYS A 38 -11.47 -12.25 13.76
C LYS A 38 -10.71 -13.29 12.93
N SER A 39 -11.21 -13.65 11.76
CA SER A 39 -10.56 -14.61 10.84
C SER A 39 -9.90 -13.95 9.65
N ALA A 40 -10.03 -12.64 9.48
CA ALA A 40 -9.26 -11.93 8.48
C ALA A 40 -7.79 -11.90 8.93
N GLY A 41 -6.89 -12.35 8.07
CA GLY A 41 -5.44 -12.21 8.27
C GLY A 41 -5.03 -10.76 8.44
N GLY A 42 -3.73 -10.50 8.52
CA GLY A 42 -3.21 -9.16 8.68
C GLY A 42 -3.52 -8.23 7.51
N ILE A 43 -3.16 -6.97 7.69
CA ILE A 43 -3.40 -5.88 6.74
C ILE A 43 -2.14 -5.43 5.99
N LEU A 44 -0.97 -5.92 6.41
CA LEU A 44 0.33 -5.55 5.87
C LEU A 44 0.76 -6.49 4.75
N VAL A 45 1.24 -5.91 3.67
CA VAL A 45 1.89 -6.63 2.57
C VAL A 45 3.15 -5.87 2.17
N SER A 46 4.26 -6.57 1.92
CA SER A 46 5.47 -5.96 1.39
C SER A 46 5.76 -6.37 -0.05
N SER A 47 6.58 -5.56 -0.74
CA SER A 47 7.32 -6.05 -1.92
C SER A 47 8.40 -7.04 -1.49
N GLY A 48 8.92 -7.80 -2.45
CA GLY A 48 9.91 -8.83 -2.21
C GLY A 48 11.32 -8.29 -1.97
N PHE A 49 12.13 -9.08 -1.26
CA PHE A 49 13.55 -8.80 -1.02
C PHE A 49 14.29 -10.07 -0.66
N LYS A 50 15.62 -10.04 -0.70
CA LYS A 50 16.47 -11.13 -0.20
C LYS A 50 17.16 -10.72 1.09
N ILE A 51 17.44 -11.68 1.93
CA ILE A 51 18.08 -11.47 3.23
C ILE A 51 19.46 -12.10 3.29
N ASN A 52 20.28 -11.64 4.21
CA ASN A 52 21.58 -12.24 4.47
C ASN A 52 21.44 -13.69 4.94
N GLY A 53 22.25 -14.56 4.35
CA GLY A 53 22.21 -16.01 4.63
C GLY A 53 21.30 -16.81 3.72
N ASP A 54 20.44 -16.18 2.93
CA ASP A 54 19.61 -16.84 1.92
C ASP A 54 19.51 -15.98 0.65
N THR A 55 20.26 -16.37 -0.36
CA THR A 55 20.28 -15.72 -1.67
C THR A 55 19.30 -16.35 -2.66
N THR A 56 18.64 -17.42 -2.29
CA THR A 56 17.78 -18.22 -3.18
C THR A 56 16.33 -17.78 -3.06
N ASN A 57 15.82 -17.64 -1.85
CA ASN A 57 14.42 -17.32 -1.61
C ASN A 57 14.17 -15.81 -1.63
N GLU A 58 13.01 -15.45 -2.16
CA GLU A 58 12.47 -14.11 -2.05
C GLU A 58 11.57 -14.02 -0.81
N TYR A 59 11.85 -13.08 0.05
CA TYR A 59 11.16 -12.88 1.31
C TYR A 59 10.15 -11.76 1.24
N PHE A 60 9.14 -11.86 2.07
CA PHE A 60 8.04 -10.91 2.21
C PHE A 60 7.69 -10.71 3.68
N LEU A 61 6.99 -9.62 3.96
CA LEU A 61 6.46 -9.29 5.28
C LEU A 61 4.94 -9.29 5.23
N ASP A 62 4.35 -9.81 6.27
CA ASP A 62 2.93 -9.65 6.60
C ASP A 62 2.76 -9.42 8.11
N ASP A 63 1.55 -9.22 8.58
CA ASP A 63 1.24 -9.21 10.00
C ASP A 63 0.25 -10.32 10.38
N ASP A 64 0.26 -10.69 11.66
CA ASP A 64 -0.60 -11.75 12.20
C ASP A 64 -1.99 -11.25 12.66
N GLY A 65 -2.27 -9.96 12.51
CA GLY A 65 -3.49 -9.32 13.01
C GLY A 65 -3.47 -9.00 14.50
N ASN A 66 -2.41 -9.38 15.23
CA ASN A 66 -2.25 -9.20 16.68
C ASN A 66 -1.10 -8.28 17.06
N GLY A 67 -0.52 -7.57 16.10
CA GLY A 67 0.56 -6.63 16.34
C GLY A 67 1.96 -7.14 16.03
N ASN A 68 2.12 -8.37 15.56
CA ASN A 68 3.41 -8.90 15.13
C ASN A 68 3.58 -8.83 13.62
N VAL A 69 4.76 -8.42 13.16
CA VAL A 69 5.17 -8.52 11.76
C VAL A 69 5.97 -9.79 11.58
N ARG A 70 5.61 -10.57 10.57
CA ARG A 70 6.20 -11.87 10.28
C ARG A 70 6.99 -11.82 8.98
N LEU A 71 8.05 -12.61 8.92
CA LEU A 71 8.90 -12.81 7.75
C LEU A 71 8.63 -14.18 7.15
N TYR A 72 8.36 -14.23 5.85
CA TYR A 72 8.08 -15.48 5.13
C TYR A 72 8.62 -15.46 3.71
N TYR A 73 8.75 -16.65 3.12
CA TYR A 73 8.93 -16.86 1.69
C TYR A 73 7.87 -17.84 1.18
N LEU A 74 7.77 -17.99 -0.14
CA LEU A 74 6.76 -18.85 -0.75
C LEU A 74 7.39 -20.15 -1.24
N VAL A 75 6.74 -21.27 -0.91
CA VAL A 75 7.01 -22.58 -1.49
C VAL A 75 5.75 -23.01 -2.24
N GLY A 76 5.80 -22.98 -3.56
CA GLY A 76 4.64 -23.33 -4.38
C GLY A 76 3.37 -22.57 -4.01
N GLN A 77 3.45 -21.26 -3.80
CA GLN A 77 2.33 -20.38 -3.38
C GLN A 77 1.93 -20.48 -1.90
N VAL A 78 2.56 -21.33 -1.11
CA VAL A 78 2.30 -21.47 0.33
C VAL A 78 3.31 -20.64 1.11
N ARG A 79 2.83 -19.83 2.06
CA ARG A 79 3.69 -19.02 2.94
C ARG A 79 4.42 -19.91 3.93
N THR A 80 5.75 -19.83 3.92
CA THR A 80 6.61 -20.49 4.89
C THR A 80 7.25 -19.44 5.78
N TYR A 81 6.79 -19.36 7.02
CA TYR A 81 7.25 -18.38 7.99
C TYR A 81 8.58 -18.78 8.61
N THR A 82 9.56 -17.90 8.54
CA THR A 82 10.87 -18.08 9.15
C THR A 82 11.02 -17.32 10.46
N ASN A 83 10.27 -16.23 10.62
CA ASN A 83 10.24 -15.44 11.85
C ASN A 83 8.84 -14.84 12.05
N ASN A 84 8.19 -15.23 13.13
CA ASN A 84 6.85 -14.73 13.47
C ASN A 84 6.86 -13.41 14.25
N THR A 85 8.03 -12.93 14.62
CA THR A 85 8.25 -11.72 15.42
C THR A 85 9.38 -10.86 14.85
N GLN A 86 9.44 -10.75 13.53
CA GLN A 86 10.44 -9.91 12.86
C GLN A 86 10.27 -8.43 13.21
N GLY A 87 9.07 -8.03 13.57
CA GLY A 87 8.77 -6.67 13.95
C GLY A 87 7.42 -6.55 14.65
N THR A 88 6.99 -5.31 14.78
CA THR A 88 5.68 -4.95 15.36
C THR A 88 4.92 -4.02 14.44
N ILE A 89 3.60 -4.11 14.51
CA ILE A 89 2.69 -3.18 13.85
C ILE A 89 1.75 -2.55 14.88
N ASP A 90 1.75 -1.24 14.95
CA ASP A 90 0.86 -0.46 15.81
C ASP A 90 -0.28 0.10 14.95
N TYR A 91 -1.42 -0.54 15.03
CA TYR A 91 -2.59 -0.16 14.24
C TYR A 91 -3.14 1.21 14.61
N THR A 92 -3.07 1.57 15.88
CA THR A 92 -3.59 2.85 16.40
C THR A 92 -2.74 4.03 15.96
N ASN A 93 -1.43 3.90 16.03
CA ASN A 93 -0.50 4.97 15.69
C ASN A 93 0.01 4.91 14.24
N GLY A 94 -0.37 3.89 13.48
CA GLY A 94 0.02 3.74 12.09
C GLY A 94 1.53 3.56 11.90
N THR A 95 2.16 2.71 12.73
CA THR A 95 3.60 2.53 12.72
C THR A 95 3.97 1.06 12.54
N VAL A 96 4.92 0.79 11.67
CA VAL A 96 5.54 -0.53 11.46
C VAL A 96 6.99 -0.44 11.88
N THR A 97 7.43 -1.34 12.76
CA THR A 97 8.84 -1.46 13.18
C THR A 97 9.36 -2.83 12.77
N LEU A 98 10.50 -2.86 12.09
CA LEU A 98 11.18 -4.09 11.66
C LEU A 98 12.52 -4.16 12.41
N ASN A 99 12.71 -5.22 13.20
CA ASN A 99 13.86 -5.34 14.09
C ASN A 99 15.00 -6.11 13.41
N SER A 100 16.20 -5.51 13.38
CA SER A 100 17.45 -6.17 12.95
C SER A 100 17.30 -6.96 11.63
N LEU A 101 16.70 -6.38 10.62
CA LEU A 101 16.52 -7.00 9.32
C LEU A 101 17.72 -6.68 8.42
N PHE A 102 18.40 -7.73 7.93
CA PHE A 102 19.50 -7.57 7.01
C PHE A 102 19.07 -7.93 5.58
N ILE A 103 18.69 -6.91 4.82
CA ILE A 103 18.30 -7.03 3.41
C ILE A 103 19.54 -6.92 2.54
N THR A 104 19.75 -7.87 1.64
CA THR A 104 20.89 -7.86 0.72
C THR A 104 20.52 -7.38 -0.68
N GLU A 105 19.27 -7.58 -1.08
CA GLU A 105 18.77 -7.21 -2.40
C GLU A 105 17.28 -6.88 -2.30
N VAL A 106 16.81 -5.89 -3.04
CA VAL A 106 15.39 -5.55 -3.16
C VAL A 106 14.90 -5.98 -4.53
N SER A 107 13.76 -6.66 -4.56
CA SER A 107 13.12 -7.07 -5.80
C SER A 107 12.52 -5.89 -6.56
N ASN A 108 12.34 -6.05 -7.86
CA ASN A 108 11.68 -5.04 -8.68
C ASN A 108 10.26 -4.77 -8.15
N VAL A 109 9.89 -3.51 -8.16
CA VAL A 109 8.55 -3.06 -7.79
C VAL A 109 7.85 -2.54 -9.04
N ASP A 110 6.68 -3.09 -9.34
CA ASP A 110 5.90 -2.76 -10.55
C ASP A 110 6.73 -2.82 -11.86
N GLY A 111 7.65 -3.80 -11.93
CA GLY A 111 8.52 -3.99 -13.09
C GLY A 111 9.73 -3.06 -13.18
N ALA A 112 9.90 -2.15 -12.21
CA ALA A 112 11.04 -1.23 -12.15
C ALA A 112 12.04 -1.65 -11.08
N THR A 113 13.34 -1.46 -11.35
CA THR A 113 14.40 -1.66 -10.36
C THR A 113 14.20 -0.75 -9.16
N SER A 114 14.30 -1.31 -7.97
CA SER A 114 14.10 -0.58 -6.71
C SER A 114 15.22 -0.87 -5.72
N THR A 115 15.59 0.12 -4.92
CA THR A 115 16.42 -0.01 -3.72
C THR A 115 15.60 0.08 -2.44
N ALA A 116 14.30 0.29 -2.58
CA ALA A 116 13.37 0.47 -1.48
C ALA A 116 12.32 -0.65 -1.44
N VAL A 117 12.06 -1.16 -0.26
CA VAL A 117 10.97 -2.09 0.02
C VAL A 117 9.69 -1.29 0.23
N ARG A 118 8.64 -1.64 -0.51
CA ARG A 118 7.32 -1.00 -0.38
C ARG A 118 6.46 -1.78 0.60
N LEU A 119 5.93 -1.09 1.59
CA LEU A 119 4.93 -1.60 2.52
C LEU A 119 3.56 -1.05 2.17
N THR A 120 2.59 -1.93 2.06
CA THR A 120 1.19 -1.61 1.78
C THR A 120 0.34 -2.02 2.97
N VAL A 121 -0.47 -1.10 3.47
CA VAL A 121 -1.36 -1.32 4.60
C VAL A 121 -2.78 -0.85 4.27
N ILE A 122 -3.74 -1.37 5.00
CA ILE A 122 -5.14 -0.91 4.93
C ILE A 122 -5.32 0.16 6.02
N PRO A 123 -5.67 1.41 5.65
CA PRO A 123 -5.94 2.45 6.64
C PRO A 123 -7.27 2.21 7.34
N ASN A 124 -7.41 2.76 8.53
CA ASN A 124 -8.73 2.94 9.12
C ASN A 124 -9.51 3.99 8.31
N SER A 125 -10.57 3.57 7.65
CA SER A 125 -11.34 4.43 6.74
C SER A 125 -11.95 5.66 7.43
N VAL A 126 -12.12 5.62 8.75
CA VAL A 126 -12.63 6.74 9.55
C VAL A 126 -11.60 7.86 9.67
N ASP A 127 -10.31 7.54 9.55
CA ASP A 127 -9.21 8.50 9.69
C ASP A 127 -8.78 9.16 8.37
N ILE A 128 -9.33 8.72 7.25
CA ILE A 128 -9.06 9.38 5.97
C ILE A 128 -9.88 10.65 5.91
N LYS A 129 -9.24 11.76 6.27
CA LYS A 129 -9.80 13.10 6.09
C LYS A 129 -9.28 13.64 4.76
N PRO A 130 -10.15 13.87 3.76
CA PRO A 130 -9.72 14.54 2.54
C PRO A 130 -9.24 15.96 2.92
N VAL A 131 -8.10 16.37 2.41
CA VAL A 131 -7.52 17.71 2.63
C VAL A 131 -8.44 18.79 2.09
N ARG A 132 -9.28 18.45 1.14
CA ARG A 132 -10.40 19.23 0.62
C ARG A 132 -11.61 18.33 0.53
N ASN A 133 -12.82 18.86 0.65
CA ASN A 133 -14.07 18.12 0.45
C ASN A 133 -14.25 17.67 -1.02
N GLN A 134 -13.20 17.21 -1.66
CA GLN A 134 -13.17 16.71 -3.03
C GLN A 134 -12.73 15.25 -3.00
N ILE A 135 -13.55 14.40 -3.60
CA ILE A 135 -13.33 12.95 -3.65
C ILE A 135 -12.23 12.58 -4.66
N ILE A 136 -11.90 13.48 -5.58
CA ILE A 136 -10.89 13.26 -6.64
C ILE A 136 -10.09 14.55 -6.79
N GLU A 137 -8.79 14.49 -6.57
CA GLU A 137 -7.84 15.51 -6.98
C GLU A 137 -7.22 15.09 -8.31
N ILE A 138 -7.41 15.90 -9.34
CA ILE A 138 -6.75 15.68 -10.63
C ILE A 138 -5.39 16.37 -10.51
N ASP A 139 -4.32 15.60 -10.69
CA ASP A 139 -2.97 16.17 -10.82
C ASP A 139 -2.89 16.91 -12.17
N GLU A 140 -3.08 18.21 -12.14
CA GLU A 140 -3.06 19.08 -13.33
C GLU A 140 -1.70 19.08 -14.05
N THR A 141 -0.64 18.69 -13.35
CA THR A 141 0.72 18.66 -13.91
C THR A 141 0.94 17.44 -14.82
N ASN A 142 0.28 16.33 -14.52
CA ASN A 142 0.48 15.07 -15.23
C ASN A 142 -0.78 14.53 -15.92
N THR A 143 -1.90 15.26 -15.88
CA THR A 143 -3.15 14.83 -16.47
C THR A 143 -3.55 15.76 -17.60
N THR A 144 -3.70 15.23 -18.81
CA THR A 144 -4.32 15.94 -19.92
C THR A 144 -5.79 15.57 -19.99
N VAL A 145 -6.66 16.54 -19.71
CA VAL A 145 -8.10 16.35 -19.85
C VAL A 145 -8.52 16.87 -21.22
N THR A 146 -8.96 15.97 -22.10
CA THR A 146 -9.56 16.34 -23.37
C THR A 146 -11.08 16.35 -23.21
N VAL A 147 -11.66 17.52 -23.28
CA VAL A 147 -13.12 17.67 -23.29
C VAL A 147 -13.59 17.67 -24.73
N ALA A 148 -14.32 16.62 -25.14
CA ALA A 148 -15.04 16.61 -26.41
C ALA A 148 -16.46 17.16 -26.15
N ALA A 149 -16.83 18.18 -26.90
CA ALA A 149 -18.21 18.62 -26.87
C ALA A 149 -19.08 17.54 -27.51
N ASP A 150 -20.07 17.07 -26.79
CA ASP A 150 -21.09 16.20 -27.37
C ASP A 150 -21.97 17.04 -28.30
N THR A 151 -21.87 16.76 -29.58
CA THR A 151 -22.70 17.43 -30.57
C THR A 151 -24.06 16.77 -30.62
N TYR A 152 -25.00 17.48 -30.07
CA TYR A 152 -26.37 17.06 -30.05
C TYR A 152 -27.07 17.34 -31.41
N ASP A 153 -27.71 16.30 -31.92
CA ASP A 153 -28.52 16.44 -33.12
C ASP A 153 -29.89 17.05 -32.78
N THR A 154 -30.07 18.31 -33.10
CA THR A 154 -31.30 19.06 -32.85
C THR A 154 -32.48 18.59 -33.69
N THR A 155 -32.27 17.70 -34.67
CA THR A 155 -33.35 17.20 -35.54
C THR A 155 -34.17 16.07 -34.88
N SER A 156 -33.64 15.39 -33.87
CA SER A 156 -34.35 14.30 -33.17
C SER A 156 -35.15 14.73 -31.94
N GLY A 157 -35.01 15.96 -31.48
CA GLY A 157 -35.81 16.52 -30.39
C GLY A 157 -35.58 15.88 -29.00
N ILE A 158 -34.60 14.99 -28.87
CA ILE A 158 -34.30 14.27 -27.64
C ILE A 158 -32.84 14.51 -27.27
N GLY A 159 -32.60 15.25 -26.17
CA GLY A 159 -31.29 15.41 -25.58
C GLY A 159 -31.09 16.82 -25.03
N TYR A 160 -30.06 16.96 -24.27
CA TYR A 160 -29.64 18.20 -23.63
C TYR A 160 -28.15 18.41 -23.84
N THR A 161 -27.78 19.64 -24.01
CA THR A 161 -26.36 20.00 -24.10
C THR A 161 -25.88 20.35 -22.73
N THR A 162 -24.94 19.60 -22.19
CA THR A 162 -24.17 20.02 -21.02
C THR A 162 -22.85 20.60 -21.50
N THR A 163 -22.67 21.90 -21.31
CA THR A 163 -21.38 22.54 -21.51
C THR A 163 -20.71 22.66 -20.15
N THR A 164 -19.68 21.89 -19.93
CA THR A 164 -18.84 22.06 -18.74
C THR A 164 -17.56 22.75 -19.20
N SER A 165 -17.40 24.02 -18.85
CA SER A 165 -16.16 24.77 -19.06
C SER A 165 -15.39 24.82 -17.74
N TYR A 166 -14.16 24.34 -17.78
CA TYR A 166 -13.21 24.54 -16.69
C TYR A 166 -12.28 25.68 -17.13
N ALA A 167 -12.26 26.77 -16.34
CA ALA A 167 -11.29 27.82 -16.52
C ALA A 167 -9.96 27.36 -15.90
N SER A 168 -8.91 27.43 -16.68
CA SER A 168 -7.54 27.27 -16.24
C SER A 168 -7.06 28.48 -15.42
#